data_ef5f72d88c75d5ca581baaa02c891d2f
#
_entry.id   ef5f72d88c75d5ca581baaa02c891d2f
#
_cell.length_a   1.000
_cell.length_b   1.000
_cell.length_c   1.000
_cell.angle_alpha   90.00
_cell.angle_beta   90.00
_cell.angle_gamma   90.00
#
_symmetry.space_group_name_H-M   'P 1'
#
loop_
_entity.id
_entity.type
_entity.pdbx_description
1 polymer ?
#
loop_
_entity_poly.entity_id
_entity_poly.type
_entity_poly.pdbx_seq_one_letter_code
_entity_poly.pdbx_strand_id
1 'polypeptide(L)'
;NEFYGAEHPSPEWLSKAVYGLPEIRRDAIADATLIASPGCYPTSILLPTLPLLEAGLIDPEQIIADSLSGVSGAGRKTDVSLLYVECNESLRPYGVPKHRHLSEIEQELSLANGAPVTLQFTPHLVPVNRGILTTLYFAPASGQADDFTQWTDDIANCLAKRYADEPFVRLTGSDRLPDTKNVTGTNTIEIGWAADSRTKRLRVFSAEDNLVKGAS
;
A
#
# COMPACT_ATOMS: atom_id res chain seq x y z
N ASN A 1 -16.49 11.93 -7.38
CA ASN A 1 -17.63 11.24 -8.06
C ASN A 1 -17.19 9.94 -8.75
N GLU A 2 -16.04 9.93 -9.43
CA GLU A 2 -15.60 8.82 -10.30
C GLU A 2 -15.44 7.48 -9.57
N PHE A 3 -14.85 7.47 -8.38
CA PHE A 3 -14.54 6.23 -7.63
C PHE A 3 -15.62 5.84 -6.62
N TYR A 4 -16.37 6.80 -6.10
CA TYR A 4 -17.39 6.56 -5.07
C TYR A 4 -18.83 6.60 -5.61
N GLY A 5 -19.01 7.05 -6.86
CA GLY A 5 -20.33 7.09 -7.53
C GLY A 5 -21.32 8.08 -6.92
N ALA A 6 -20.85 8.99 -6.08
CA ALA A 6 -21.67 10.02 -5.42
C ALA A 6 -20.90 11.34 -5.29
N GLU A 7 -21.64 12.44 -5.22
CA GLU A 7 -21.06 13.74 -4.89
C GLU A 7 -20.67 13.79 -3.41
N HIS A 8 -19.57 14.47 -3.11
CA HIS A 8 -19.15 14.67 -1.72
C HIS A 8 -20.17 15.59 -1.02
N PRO A 9 -20.72 15.17 0.15
CA PRO A 9 -21.78 15.94 0.83
C PRO A 9 -21.31 17.30 1.36
N SER A 10 -20.00 17.47 1.56
CA SER A 10 -19.38 18.69 2.12
C SER A 10 -18.02 18.95 1.47
N PRO A 11 -18.00 19.36 0.17
CA PRO A 11 -16.76 19.49 -0.60
C PRO A 11 -15.81 20.56 -0.05
N GLU A 12 -16.30 21.53 0.72
CA GLU A 12 -15.54 22.59 1.37
C GLU A 12 -14.53 22.05 2.41
N TRP A 13 -14.71 20.83 2.90
CA TRP A 13 -13.79 20.18 3.84
C TRP A 13 -12.63 19.46 3.16
N LEU A 14 -12.74 19.14 1.88
CA LEU A 14 -11.69 18.42 1.16
C LEU A 14 -10.35 19.16 1.15
N SER A 15 -10.39 20.51 1.03
CA SER A 15 -9.19 21.34 1.04
C SER A 15 -8.58 21.55 2.44
N LYS A 16 -9.31 21.18 3.49
CA LYS A 16 -8.89 21.36 4.90
C LYS A 16 -8.40 20.06 5.51
N ALA A 17 -8.79 18.91 4.94
CA ALA A 17 -8.41 17.61 5.46
C ALA A 17 -6.94 17.30 5.13
N VAL A 18 -6.21 16.83 6.14
CA VAL A 18 -4.86 16.30 5.97
C VAL A 18 -4.93 14.79 5.80
N TYR A 19 -4.22 14.25 4.82
CA TYR A 19 -4.13 12.79 4.64
C TYR A 19 -3.40 12.15 5.80
N GLY A 20 -4.07 11.23 6.49
CA GLY A 20 -3.72 10.76 7.82
C GLY A 20 -2.76 9.57 7.85
N LEU A 21 -1.72 9.57 7.03
CA LEU A 21 -0.65 8.56 7.09
C LEU A 21 0.59 9.17 7.77
N PRO A 22 0.81 8.89 9.08
CA PRO A 22 1.83 9.59 9.88
C PRO A 22 3.23 9.50 9.33
N GLU A 23 3.60 8.37 8.72
CA GLU A 23 4.93 8.14 8.17
C GLU A 23 5.26 9.04 6.96
N ILE A 24 4.24 9.70 6.38
CA ILE A 24 4.43 10.61 5.23
C ILE A 24 3.95 12.04 5.50
N ARG A 25 3.10 12.26 6.52
CA ARG A 25 2.44 13.56 6.79
C ARG A 25 2.51 13.98 8.27
N ARG A 26 3.49 13.50 9.04
CA ARG A 26 3.56 13.69 10.51
C ARG A 26 3.35 15.13 10.94
N ASP A 27 4.12 16.07 10.39
CA ASP A 27 4.06 17.47 10.80
C ASP A 27 2.71 18.10 10.44
N ALA A 28 2.19 17.81 9.24
CA ALA A 28 0.89 18.30 8.83
C ALA A 28 -0.26 17.72 9.69
N ILE A 29 -0.14 16.47 10.15
CA ILE A 29 -1.12 15.84 11.03
C ILE A 29 -1.11 16.47 12.42
N ALA A 30 0.06 16.85 12.94
CA ALA A 30 0.18 17.47 14.27
C ALA A 30 -0.61 18.77 14.39
N ASP A 31 -0.72 19.54 13.30
CA ASP A 31 -1.44 20.81 13.24
C ASP A 31 -2.87 20.69 12.67
N ALA A 32 -3.29 19.49 12.29
CA ALA A 32 -4.55 19.29 11.60
C ALA A 32 -5.76 19.35 12.53
N THR A 33 -6.82 20.00 12.07
CA THR A 33 -8.15 19.97 12.72
C THR A 33 -9.06 18.91 12.13
N LEU A 34 -8.73 18.39 10.95
CA LEU A 34 -9.46 17.34 10.25
C LEU A 34 -8.45 16.40 9.57
N ILE A 35 -8.57 15.11 9.87
CA ILE A 35 -7.70 14.08 9.33
C ILE A 35 -8.56 13.12 8.48
N ALA A 36 -8.13 12.89 7.24
CA ALA A 36 -8.68 11.88 6.37
C ALA A 36 -7.89 10.57 6.55
N SER A 37 -8.42 9.64 7.32
CA SER A 37 -7.76 8.35 7.57
C SER A 37 -7.57 7.57 6.26
N PRO A 38 -6.38 6.99 6.01
CA PRO A 38 -6.12 6.17 4.85
C PRO A 38 -7.01 4.92 4.81
N GLY A 39 -7.23 4.40 3.60
CA GLY A 39 -7.75 3.06 3.44
C GLY A 39 -6.68 2.00 3.72
N CYS A 40 -7.09 0.77 4.00
CA CYS A 40 -6.16 -0.31 4.35
C CYS A 40 -5.21 -0.67 3.20
N TYR A 41 -5.68 -0.75 1.96
CA TYR A 41 -4.79 -1.00 0.82
C TYR A 41 -3.83 0.17 0.54
N PRO A 42 -4.25 1.45 0.61
CA PRO A 42 -3.33 2.58 0.51
C PRO A 42 -2.15 2.48 1.47
N THR A 43 -2.37 2.18 2.74
CA THR A 43 -1.29 2.01 3.72
C THR A 43 -0.31 0.93 3.28
N SER A 44 -0.81 -0.25 2.87
CA SER A 44 0.02 -1.39 2.45
C SER A 44 0.80 -1.15 1.14
N ILE A 45 0.31 -0.24 0.28
CA ILE A 45 0.91 0.07 -1.02
C ILE A 45 1.83 1.30 -0.93
N LEU A 46 1.36 2.37 -0.29
CA LEU A 46 2.09 3.65 -0.26
C LEU A 46 3.38 3.57 0.56
N LEU A 47 3.34 2.95 1.74
CA LEU A 47 4.53 2.87 2.59
C LEU A 47 5.72 2.20 1.89
N PRO A 48 5.60 1.04 1.21
CA PRO A 48 6.73 0.50 0.48
C PRO A 48 7.08 1.24 -0.83
N THR A 49 6.14 1.98 -1.44
CA THR A 49 6.32 2.54 -2.79
C THR A 49 6.86 3.97 -2.77
N LEU A 50 6.31 4.84 -1.90
CA LEU A 50 6.63 6.27 -1.89
C LEU A 50 8.12 6.57 -1.77
N PRO A 51 8.89 5.96 -0.84
CA PRO A 51 10.33 6.25 -0.73
C PRO A 51 11.10 5.93 -1.99
N LEU A 52 10.75 4.83 -2.65
CA LEU A 52 11.42 4.38 -3.87
C LEU A 52 11.10 5.28 -5.07
N LEU A 53 9.86 5.76 -5.13
CA LEU A 53 9.41 6.67 -6.17
C LEU A 53 10.02 8.07 -5.99
N GLU A 54 10.01 8.61 -4.77
CA GLU A 54 10.64 9.89 -4.41
C GLU A 54 12.15 9.90 -4.70
N ALA A 55 12.81 8.76 -4.52
CA ALA A 55 14.23 8.59 -4.82
C ALA A 55 14.54 8.31 -6.30
N GLY A 56 13.53 8.21 -7.17
CA GLY A 56 13.71 7.92 -8.59
C GLY A 56 14.32 6.53 -8.87
N LEU A 57 14.07 5.56 -7.97
CA LEU A 57 14.60 4.21 -8.07
C LEU A 57 13.73 3.27 -8.90
N ILE A 58 12.42 3.56 -9.00
CA ILE A 58 11.45 2.72 -9.69
C ILE A 58 10.77 3.49 -10.83
N ASP A 59 10.37 2.76 -11.86
CA ASP A 59 9.64 3.30 -13.00
C ASP A 59 8.19 3.60 -12.62
N PRO A 60 7.74 4.86 -12.65
CA PRO A 60 6.38 5.24 -12.28
C PRO A 60 5.29 4.70 -13.21
N GLU A 61 5.66 4.29 -14.44
CA GLU A 61 4.73 3.74 -15.42
C GLU A 61 4.54 2.21 -15.29
N GLN A 62 5.34 1.55 -14.44
CA GLN A 62 5.35 0.10 -14.30
C GLN A 62 5.14 -0.36 -12.85
N ILE A 63 4.13 0.19 -12.19
CA ILE A 63 3.76 -0.19 -10.84
C ILE A 63 2.57 -1.14 -10.87
N ILE A 64 2.75 -2.35 -10.33
CA ILE A 64 1.69 -3.36 -10.21
C ILE A 64 1.57 -3.75 -8.74
N ALA A 65 0.34 -3.82 -8.23
CA ALA A 65 0.02 -4.24 -6.87
C ALA A 65 -1.04 -5.33 -6.87
N ASP A 66 -0.71 -6.48 -6.30
CA ASP A 66 -1.65 -7.55 -5.99
C ASP A 66 -1.79 -7.66 -4.47
N SER A 67 -3.00 -7.52 -3.95
CA SER A 67 -3.25 -7.52 -2.51
C SER A 67 -4.26 -8.58 -2.11
N LEU A 68 -3.92 -9.37 -1.09
CA LEU A 68 -4.78 -10.35 -0.46
C LEU A 68 -5.32 -9.78 0.85
N SER A 69 -6.64 -9.66 1.00
CA SER A 69 -7.27 -9.09 2.20
C SER A 69 -8.23 -10.05 2.86
N GLY A 70 -8.18 -10.09 4.18
CA GLY A 70 -9.17 -10.76 5.00
C GLY A 70 -10.55 -10.08 4.91
N VAL A 71 -11.58 -10.87 5.23
CA VAL A 71 -13.01 -10.49 5.09
C VAL A 71 -13.39 -9.28 5.92
N SER A 72 -12.75 -9.07 7.07
CA SER A 72 -13.02 -7.93 7.95
C SER A 72 -12.82 -6.54 7.31
N GLY A 73 -12.07 -6.46 6.21
CA GLY A 73 -11.90 -5.23 5.42
C GLY A 73 -13.19 -4.72 4.77
N ALA A 74 -14.20 -5.57 4.60
CA ALA A 74 -15.52 -5.18 4.13
C ALA A 74 -16.34 -4.41 5.19
N GLY A 75 -15.88 -4.37 6.44
CA GLY A 75 -16.57 -3.76 7.55
C GLY A 75 -17.88 -4.47 7.87
N ARG A 76 -18.92 -3.69 8.14
CA ARG A 76 -20.26 -4.18 8.51
C ARG A 76 -21.25 -4.20 7.34
N LYS A 77 -20.75 -4.23 6.11
CA LYS A 77 -21.60 -4.30 4.91
C LYS A 77 -22.40 -5.60 4.91
N THR A 78 -23.70 -5.50 4.73
CA THR A 78 -24.58 -6.65 4.52
C THR A 78 -24.57 -7.02 3.04
N ASP A 79 -23.94 -8.14 2.70
CA ASP A 79 -23.80 -8.62 1.32
C ASP A 79 -23.72 -10.16 1.34
N VAL A 80 -24.46 -10.80 0.44
CA VAL A 80 -24.46 -12.28 0.33
C VAL A 80 -23.04 -12.80 0.10
N SER A 81 -22.26 -12.12 -0.72
CA SER A 81 -20.89 -12.52 -1.04
C SER A 81 -19.92 -12.47 0.15
N LEU A 82 -20.33 -11.89 1.29
CA LEU A 82 -19.56 -11.81 2.53
C LEU A 82 -20.07 -12.77 3.61
N LEU A 83 -21.08 -13.57 3.32
CA LEU A 83 -21.53 -14.62 4.24
C LEU A 83 -20.43 -15.68 4.43
N TYR A 84 -20.39 -16.27 5.61
CA TYR A 84 -19.39 -17.30 5.94
C TYR A 84 -19.34 -18.43 4.91
N VAL A 85 -20.51 -18.92 4.47
CA VAL A 85 -20.62 -20.00 3.47
C VAL A 85 -20.09 -19.61 2.08
N GLU A 86 -20.02 -18.30 1.78
CA GLU A 86 -19.53 -17.77 0.50
C GLU A 86 -18.05 -17.40 0.55
N CYS A 87 -17.54 -17.06 1.74
CA CYS A 87 -16.16 -16.66 1.93
C CYS A 87 -15.25 -17.81 2.36
N ASN A 88 -15.79 -18.81 3.09
CA ASN A 88 -14.98 -19.92 3.59
C ASN A 88 -14.42 -20.73 2.43
N GLU A 89 -13.11 -21.04 2.49
CA GLU A 89 -12.39 -21.80 1.45
C GLU A 89 -12.47 -21.21 0.03
N SER A 90 -12.73 -19.89 -0.08
CA SER A 90 -12.92 -19.18 -1.36
C SER A 90 -11.95 -18.02 -1.49
N LEU A 91 -11.23 -17.94 -2.62
CA LEU A 91 -10.41 -16.79 -3.00
C LEU A 91 -10.97 -16.19 -4.29
N ARG A 92 -11.08 -14.85 -4.33
CA ARG A 92 -11.53 -14.19 -5.55
C ARG A 92 -10.99 -12.77 -5.69
N PRO A 93 -10.67 -12.29 -6.91
CA PRO A 93 -10.47 -10.87 -7.15
C PRO A 93 -11.79 -10.12 -7.03
N TYR A 94 -11.72 -8.82 -6.67
CA TYR A 94 -12.88 -7.96 -6.61
C TYR A 94 -12.49 -6.50 -6.93
N GLY A 95 -13.49 -5.65 -7.23
CA GLY A 95 -13.26 -4.23 -7.46
C GLY A 95 -12.37 -3.90 -8.68
N VAL A 96 -12.23 -4.82 -9.64
CA VAL A 96 -11.42 -4.63 -10.84
C VAL A 96 -12.33 -4.08 -11.96
N PRO A 97 -11.86 -3.13 -12.81
CA PRO A 97 -10.55 -2.47 -12.79
C PRO A 97 -10.48 -1.26 -11.85
N LYS A 98 -11.57 -0.84 -11.24
CA LYS A 98 -11.67 0.38 -10.43
C LYS A 98 -12.06 0.06 -8.97
N HIS A 99 -11.08 -0.11 -8.12
CA HIS A 99 -11.33 -0.13 -6.67
C HIS A 99 -11.33 1.31 -6.13
N ARG A 100 -12.21 1.61 -5.15
CA ARG A 100 -12.34 2.96 -4.59
C ARG A 100 -11.01 3.52 -4.02
N HIS A 101 -10.14 2.68 -3.48
CA HIS A 101 -8.85 3.09 -2.93
C HIS A 101 -7.83 3.52 -4.00
N LEU A 102 -8.05 3.23 -5.29
CA LEU A 102 -7.17 3.71 -6.36
C LEU A 102 -7.04 5.23 -6.35
N SER A 103 -8.15 5.95 -6.08
CA SER A 103 -8.14 7.41 -6.09
C SER A 103 -7.12 8.01 -5.12
N GLU A 104 -7.01 7.46 -3.91
CA GLU A 104 -6.05 7.95 -2.91
C GLU A 104 -4.63 7.44 -3.16
N ILE A 105 -4.48 6.20 -3.63
CA ILE A 105 -3.16 5.64 -3.96
C ILE A 105 -2.53 6.46 -5.09
N GLU A 106 -3.23 6.64 -6.20
CA GLU A 106 -2.73 7.37 -7.36
C GLU A 106 -2.50 8.86 -7.05
N GLN A 107 -3.33 9.46 -6.17
CA GLN A 107 -3.13 10.82 -5.70
C GLN A 107 -1.77 10.96 -4.97
N GLU A 108 -1.51 10.12 -3.97
CA GLU A 108 -0.28 10.22 -3.18
C GLU A 108 0.97 9.86 -4.00
N LEU A 109 0.87 8.85 -4.88
CA LEU A 109 1.95 8.52 -5.81
C LEU A 109 2.24 9.68 -6.79
N SER A 110 1.21 10.32 -7.32
CA SER A 110 1.36 11.45 -8.25
C SER A 110 1.96 12.67 -7.56
N LEU A 111 1.59 12.94 -6.31
CA LEU A 111 2.19 14.01 -5.51
C LEU A 111 3.67 13.77 -5.26
N ALA A 112 4.06 12.53 -4.93
CA ALA A 112 5.44 12.14 -4.71
C ALA A 112 6.30 12.19 -5.99
N ASN A 113 5.71 11.79 -7.12
CA ASN A 113 6.39 11.78 -8.42
C ASN A 113 6.48 13.16 -9.09
N GLY A 114 5.63 14.11 -8.68
CA GLY A 114 5.51 15.41 -9.34
C GLY A 114 4.83 15.36 -10.72
N ALA A 115 4.32 14.20 -11.14
CA ALA A 115 3.59 13.95 -12.37
C ALA A 115 2.56 12.85 -12.15
N PRO A 116 1.49 12.75 -12.98
CA PRO A 116 0.47 11.71 -12.83
C PRO A 116 1.08 10.30 -12.84
N VAL A 117 0.69 9.49 -11.85
CA VAL A 117 1.04 8.06 -11.75
C VAL A 117 -0.25 7.25 -11.72
N THR A 118 -0.27 6.20 -12.51
CA THR A 118 -1.32 5.18 -12.46
C THR A 118 -0.70 3.83 -12.13
N LEU A 119 -1.41 3.00 -11.39
CA LEU A 119 -0.94 1.65 -11.11
C LEU A 119 -1.99 0.61 -11.48
N GLN A 120 -1.53 -0.59 -11.82
CA GLN A 120 -2.40 -1.74 -11.95
C GLN A 120 -2.61 -2.35 -10.56
N PHE A 121 -3.87 -2.35 -10.09
CA PHE A 121 -4.22 -2.84 -8.76
C PHE A 121 -5.25 -3.96 -8.83
N THR A 122 -4.93 -5.10 -8.21
CA THR A 122 -5.82 -6.27 -8.12
C THR A 122 -5.99 -6.69 -6.66
N PRO A 123 -7.06 -6.26 -5.99
CA PRO A 123 -7.39 -6.77 -4.66
C PRO A 123 -8.07 -8.14 -4.74
N HIS A 124 -7.74 -9.01 -3.79
CA HIS A 124 -8.36 -10.33 -3.62
C HIS A 124 -8.95 -10.46 -2.22
N LEU A 125 -10.13 -11.04 -2.13
CA LEU A 125 -10.68 -11.50 -0.87
C LEU A 125 -10.20 -12.91 -0.61
N VAL A 126 -9.67 -13.14 0.59
CA VAL A 126 -9.17 -14.47 1.01
C VAL A 126 -9.89 -14.94 2.28
N PRO A 127 -9.98 -16.26 2.53
CA PRO A 127 -10.77 -16.83 3.61
C PRO A 127 -10.08 -16.76 4.98
N VAL A 128 -9.57 -15.56 5.30
CA VAL A 128 -9.05 -15.23 6.64
C VAL A 128 -9.83 -14.05 7.21
N ASN A 129 -9.87 -13.92 8.52
CA ASN A 129 -10.59 -12.83 9.15
C ASN A 129 -9.84 -11.50 8.97
N ARG A 130 -8.58 -11.42 9.40
CA ARG A 130 -7.75 -10.21 9.40
C ARG A 130 -6.47 -10.39 8.62
N GLY A 131 -5.92 -9.28 8.19
CA GLY A 131 -4.62 -9.17 7.55
C GLY A 131 -4.73 -8.79 6.09
N ILE A 132 -3.75 -8.00 5.64
CA ILE A 132 -3.47 -7.72 4.24
C ILE A 132 -2.06 -8.17 3.95
N LEU A 133 -1.89 -8.89 2.85
CA LEU A 133 -0.59 -9.16 2.24
C LEU A 133 -0.60 -8.56 0.83
N THR A 134 0.24 -7.56 0.60
CA THR A 134 0.41 -6.93 -0.71
C THR A 134 1.73 -7.35 -1.33
N THR A 135 1.69 -7.72 -2.60
CA THR A 135 2.87 -7.92 -3.45
C THR A 135 2.92 -6.80 -4.48
N LEU A 136 4.02 -6.07 -4.48
CA LEU A 136 4.31 -5.00 -5.43
C LEU A 136 5.39 -5.46 -6.40
N TYR A 137 5.23 -5.11 -7.67
CA TYR A 137 6.20 -5.41 -8.72
C TYR A 137 6.69 -4.10 -9.31
N PHE A 138 8.01 -3.90 -9.26
CA PHE A 138 8.66 -2.70 -9.76
C PHE A 138 9.69 -3.02 -10.83
N ALA A 139 9.75 -2.16 -11.84
CA ALA A 139 10.88 -2.03 -12.74
C ALA A 139 11.84 -0.97 -12.21
N PRO A 140 13.14 -1.06 -12.52
CA PRO A 140 14.06 0.04 -12.30
C PRO A 140 13.67 1.25 -13.15
N ALA A 141 13.85 2.46 -12.62
CA ALA A 141 13.73 3.68 -13.39
C ALA A 141 14.78 3.72 -14.51
N SER A 142 14.58 4.60 -15.51
CA SER A 142 15.52 4.78 -16.60
C SER A 142 16.92 5.11 -16.09
N GLY A 143 17.94 4.36 -16.57
CA GLY A 143 19.33 4.49 -16.11
C GLY A 143 19.68 3.71 -14.84
N GLN A 144 18.71 3.16 -14.10
CA GLN A 144 18.97 2.37 -12.90
C GLN A 144 19.22 0.88 -13.19
N ALA A 145 18.88 0.42 -14.39
CA ALA A 145 18.97 -1.01 -14.78
C ALA A 145 20.39 -1.49 -15.09
N ASP A 146 21.35 -0.58 -15.29
CA ASP A 146 22.70 -0.90 -15.78
C ASP A 146 23.51 -1.69 -14.75
N ASP A 147 23.41 -1.31 -13.46
CA ASP A 147 23.97 -2.07 -12.35
C ASP A 147 22.84 -2.55 -11.41
N PHE A 148 22.36 -3.75 -11.66
CA PHE A 148 21.26 -4.34 -10.91
C PHE A 148 21.60 -4.57 -9.42
N THR A 149 22.86 -4.84 -9.12
CA THR A 149 23.31 -5.06 -7.72
C THR A 149 23.27 -3.74 -6.98
N GLN A 150 23.86 -2.69 -7.56
CA GLN A 150 23.84 -1.35 -6.95
C GLN A 150 22.40 -0.85 -6.77
N TRP A 151 21.53 -1.05 -7.77
CA TRP A 151 20.11 -0.69 -7.66
C TRP A 151 19.41 -1.37 -6.48
N THR A 152 19.67 -2.66 -6.24
CA THR A 152 19.09 -3.37 -5.08
C THR A 152 19.63 -2.88 -3.74
N ASP A 153 20.90 -2.50 -3.68
CA ASP A 153 21.50 -1.91 -2.50
C ASP A 153 20.92 -0.51 -2.22
N ASP A 154 20.71 0.29 -3.25
CA ASP A 154 20.10 1.62 -3.15
C ASP A 154 18.65 1.54 -2.64
N ILE A 155 17.88 0.54 -3.06
CA ILE A 155 16.54 0.26 -2.55
C ILE A 155 16.57 -0.06 -1.06
N ALA A 156 17.47 -0.98 -0.64
CA ALA A 156 17.61 -1.35 0.76
C ALA A 156 17.99 -0.14 1.64
N ASN A 157 18.95 0.66 1.18
CA ASN A 157 19.40 1.87 1.85
C ASN A 157 18.31 2.94 1.92
N CYS A 158 17.55 3.13 0.84
CA CYS A 158 16.44 4.08 0.77
C CYS A 158 15.37 3.74 1.82
N LEU A 159 14.90 2.50 1.85
CA LEU A 159 13.90 2.03 2.82
C LEU A 159 14.43 2.12 4.26
N ALA A 160 15.67 1.68 4.51
CA ALA A 160 16.29 1.74 5.82
C ALA A 160 16.40 3.17 6.34
N LYS A 161 16.83 4.11 5.49
CA LYS A 161 16.92 5.53 5.83
C LYS A 161 15.54 6.15 6.10
N ARG A 162 14.54 5.84 5.26
CA ARG A 162 13.19 6.40 5.40
C ARG A 162 12.52 5.99 6.71
N TYR A 163 12.70 4.74 7.13
CA TYR A 163 11.98 4.14 8.24
C TYR A 163 12.81 3.92 9.50
N ALA A 164 14.00 4.53 9.59
CA ALA A 164 14.91 4.38 10.74
C ALA A 164 14.25 4.75 12.08
N ASP A 165 13.43 5.79 12.09
CA ASP A 165 12.78 6.34 13.28
C ASP A 165 11.27 6.06 13.33
N GLU A 166 10.76 5.14 12.47
CA GLU A 166 9.33 4.81 12.40
C GLU A 166 9.02 3.53 13.18
N PRO A 167 8.48 3.64 14.42
CA PRO A 167 8.32 2.49 15.31
C PRO A 167 7.30 1.47 14.81
N PHE A 168 6.40 1.86 13.91
CA PHE A 168 5.36 1.00 13.38
C PHE A 168 5.68 0.45 11.98
N VAL A 169 6.87 0.72 11.45
CA VAL A 169 7.36 0.13 10.21
C VAL A 169 8.53 -0.79 10.52
N ARG A 170 8.37 -2.07 10.23
CA ARG A 170 9.40 -3.10 10.42
C ARG A 170 9.92 -3.57 9.07
N LEU A 171 11.16 -3.26 8.78
CA LEU A 171 11.83 -3.80 7.60
C LEU A 171 12.34 -5.21 7.91
N THR A 172 11.93 -6.18 7.10
CA THR A 172 12.39 -7.58 7.21
C THR A 172 13.50 -7.90 6.21
N GLY A 173 13.77 -6.97 5.28
CA GLY A 173 14.80 -7.12 4.27
C GLY A 173 14.50 -8.23 3.27
N SER A 174 15.57 -8.83 2.73
CA SER A 174 15.49 -9.98 1.82
C SER A 174 15.53 -11.33 2.54
N ASP A 175 15.93 -11.35 3.82
CA ASP A 175 16.17 -12.59 4.55
C ASP A 175 14.90 -13.26 5.04
N ARG A 176 13.88 -12.47 5.32
CA ARG A 176 12.58 -12.95 5.77
C ARG A 176 11.45 -12.15 5.10
N LEU A 177 10.59 -12.82 4.40
CA LEU A 177 9.41 -12.16 3.82
C LEU A 177 8.32 -11.93 4.89
N PRO A 178 7.52 -10.84 4.75
CA PRO A 178 6.42 -10.54 5.65
C PRO A 178 5.36 -11.66 5.73
N ASP A 179 4.75 -11.78 6.91
CA ASP A 179 3.67 -12.74 7.15
C ASP A 179 2.58 -12.07 8.01
N THR A 180 1.34 -12.13 7.58
CA THR A 180 0.20 -11.50 8.25
C THR A 180 0.03 -11.93 9.70
N LYS A 181 0.40 -13.15 10.07
CA LYS A 181 0.32 -13.65 11.47
C LYS A 181 1.22 -12.87 12.44
N ASN A 182 2.32 -12.26 11.93
CA ASN A 182 3.26 -11.52 12.78
C ASN A 182 2.75 -10.12 13.12
N VAL A 183 1.78 -9.61 12.37
CA VAL A 183 1.27 -8.23 12.46
C VAL A 183 -0.20 -8.14 12.85
N THR A 184 -0.94 -9.25 12.78
CA THR A 184 -2.35 -9.30 13.17
C THR A 184 -2.55 -8.82 14.61
N GLY A 185 -3.45 -7.86 14.81
CA GLY A 185 -3.75 -7.23 16.11
C GLY A 185 -2.74 -6.15 16.53
N THR A 186 -1.78 -5.80 15.66
CA THR A 186 -0.78 -4.76 15.94
C THR A 186 -0.90 -3.58 15.00
N ASN A 187 -0.34 -2.42 15.40
CA ASN A 187 -0.21 -1.24 14.53
C ASN A 187 1.09 -1.27 13.71
N THR A 188 1.63 -2.45 13.44
CA THR A 188 2.88 -2.61 12.70
C THR A 188 2.61 -3.08 11.27
N ILE A 189 3.34 -2.50 10.31
CA ILE A 189 3.50 -3.05 8.97
C ILE A 189 4.88 -3.70 8.85
N GLU A 190 4.96 -4.92 8.32
CA GLU A 190 6.20 -5.54 7.88
C GLU A 190 6.41 -5.27 6.39
N ILE A 191 7.63 -4.88 6.00
CA ILE A 191 8.04 -4.66 4.61
C ILE A 191 9.31 -5.46 4.33
N GLY A 192 9.26 -6.31 3.32
CA GLY A 192 10.39 -7.09 2.84
C GLY A 192 10.45 -7.09 1.31
N TRP A 193 11.57 -7.52 0.73
CA TRP A 193 11.74 -7.49 -0.73
C TRP A 193 12.58 -8.64 -1.25
N ALA A 194 12.42 -8.91 -2.55
CA ALA A 194 13.23 -9.86 -3.29
C ALA A 194 13.48 -9.33 -4.71
N ALA A 195 14.74 -9.13 -5.03
CA ALA A 195 15.18 -8.76 -6.37
C ALA A 195 15.41 -10.02 -7.24
N ASP A 196 15.02 -9.95 -8.50
CA ASP A 196 15.24 -11.04 -9.47
C ASP A 196 16.09 -10.53 -10.64
N SER A 197 17.37 -10.90 -10.62
CA SER A 197 18.34 -10.47 -11.65
C SER A 197 18.04 -11.02 -13.05
N ARG A 198 17.27 -12.11 -13.16
CA ARG A 198 16.89 -12.71 -14.46
C ARG A 198 15.84 -11.85 -15.16
N THR A 199 14.86 -11.35 -14.39
CA THR A 199 13.75 -10.54 -14.91
C THR A 199 14.01 -9.04 -14.80
N LYS A 200 15.10 -8.66 -14.11
CA LYS A 200 15.40 -7.26 -13.77
C LYS A 200 14.23 -6.56 -13.06
N ARG A 201 13.59 -7.27 -12.12
CA ARG A 201 12.42 -6.79 -11.38
C ARG A 201 12.66 -6.91 -9.89
N LEU A 202 12.06 -5.98 -9.15
CA LEU A 202 11.94 -6.03 -7.71
C LEU A 202 10.52 -6.43 -7.34
N ARG A 203 10.39 -7.35 -6.41
CA ARG A 203 9.14 -7.59 -5.68
C ARG A 203 9.29 -7.05 -4.28
N VAL A 204 8.36 -6.21 -3.86
CA VAL A 204 8.26 -5.77 -2.47
C VAL A 204 6.99 -6.35 -1.89
N PHE A 205 7.09 -6.83 -0.66
CA PHE A 205 5.98 -7.41 0.07
C PHE A 205 5.70 -6.57 1.29
N SER A 206 4.43 -6.33 1.58
CA SER A 206 4.00 -5.72 2.83
C SER A 206 2.91 -6.55 3.50
N ALA A 207 2.97 -6.66 4.82
CA ALA A 207 1.93 -7.30 5.62
C ALA A 207 1.51 -6.39 6.75
N GLU A 208 0.18 -6.26 6.96
CA GLU A 208 -0.40 -5.45 8.03
C GLU A 208 -1.75 -6.00 8.51
N ASP A 209 -2.22 -5.55 9.66
CA ASP A 209 -3.60 -5.76 10.09
C ASP A 209 -4.50 -4.69 9.46
N ASN A 210 -5.46 -5.11 8.64
CA ASN A 210 -6.36 -4.22 7.92
C ASN A 210 -7.33 -3.43 8.80
N LEU A 211 -7.50 -3.80 10.07
CA LEU A 211 -8.36 -3.10 11.04
C LEU A 211 -7.56 -2.30 12.08
N VAL A 212 -6.23 -2.40 12.09
CA VAL A 212 -5.37 -1.64 13.00
C VAL A 212 -4.46 -0.74 12.19
N LYS A 213 -3.32 -1.23 11.66
CA LYS A 213 -2.42 -0.40 10.85
C LYS A 213 -3.06 0.09 9.56
N GLY A 214 -3.89 -0.73 8.92
CA GLY A 214 -4.61 -0.37 7.70
C GLY A 214 -5.83 0.53 7.90
N ALA A 215 -6.22 0.85 9.14
CA ALA A 215 -7.40 1.68 9.45
C ALA A 215 -7.06 2.88 10.34
N SER A 216 -5.80 3.09 10.60
CA SER A 216 -5.31 4.14 11.53
C SER A 216 -4.91 5.41 10.80
#